data_8755d514e4ba3911be71cb1dbdb84060
#
_entry.id   8755d514e4ba3911be71cb1dbdb84060
#
_cell.length_a   1.000
_cell.length_b   1.000
_cell.length_c   1.000
_cell.angle_alpha   90.00
_cell.angle_beta   90.00
_cell.angle_gamma   90.00
#
_symmetry.space_group_name_H-M   'P 1'
#
loop_
_entity.id
_entity.type
_entity.pdbx_description
1 polymer ?
#
loop_
_entity_poly.entity_id
_entity_poly.type
_entity_poly.pdbx_seq_one_letter_code
_entity_poly.pdbx_strand_id
1 'polypeptide(L)'
;MSKPLIISFASKGRDNYLEASENVYLSVKDHWQYDYLFYTMDGNRNEFAGMKLTQITELPQPSTWTCNPHSVTPYQFKFGLIDHAREMGYDKIIWLDSSITLNKCPLKLLEQSNKGVMCFHNLGFETKDYISPECLAILSHKGYLQSNNPPQVWGGCIGFDFTKYSAKRIFDTIAIMSELGAFDNSPTFKNHRHDQAVMSMLFNYYDVLPYNYGHIVTNEHHENKEYGNYYTFVYGRNYRQA
;
A
#
# COMPACT_ATOMS: atom_id res chain seq x y z
N MET A 1 -2.74 7.74 23.28
CA MET A 1 -2.28 7.01 22.07
C MET A 1 -3.21 7.42 20.95
N SER A 2 -2.66 7.88 19.81
CA SER A 2 -3.47 8.18 18.63
C SER A 2 -4.11 6.87 18.11
N LYS A 3 -5.32 6.97 17.57
CA LYS A 3 -5.92 5.84 16.88
C LYS A 3 -5.09 5.49 15.65
N PRO A 4 -4.96 4.22 15.27
CA PRO A 4 -4.39 3.86 13.99
C PRO A 4 -5.25 4.39 12.85
N LEU A 5 -4.63 4.76 11.73
CA LEU A 5 -5.29 5.27 10.54
C LEU A 5 -5.25 4.23 9.42
N ILE A 6 -6.39 3.98 8.81
CA ILE A 6 -6.47 3.28 7.52
C ILE A 6 -6.61 4.33 6.43
N ILE A 7 -5.78 4.24 5.41
CA ILE A 7 -5.85 5.11 4.24
C ILE A 7 -6.06 4.32 2.96
N SER A 8 -6.79 4.91 2.04
CA SER A 8 -7.00 4.37 0.70
C SER A 8 -7.07 5.50 -0.33
N PHE A 9 -6.94 5.14 -1.60
CA PHE A 9 -7.00 6.08 -2.70
C PHE A 9 -7.73 5.50 -3.90
N ALA A 10 -8.56 6.32 -4.55
CA ALA A 10 -9.08 6.03 -5.87
C ALA A 10 -9.15 7.28 -6.75
N SER A 11 -8.87 7.11 -8.04
CA SER A 11 -9.04 8.14 -9.04
C SER A 11 -10.13 7.76 -10.03
N LYS A 12 -10.79 8.76 -10.61
CA LYS A 12 -11.86 8.59 -11.62
C LYS A 12 -11.38 8.01 -12.96
N GLY A 13 -10.11 7.82 -13.16
CA GLY A 13 -9.56 7.54 -14.50
C GLY A 13 -9.57 6.08 -14.94
N ARG A 14 -9.90 5.14 -14.07
CA ARG A 14 -9.94 3.71 -14.39
C ARG A 14 -11.10 3.06 -13.66
N ASP A 15 -12.07 2.63 -14.46
CA ASP A 15 -13.09 1.63 -14.18
C ASP A 15 -13.41 1.37 -12.68
N ASN A 16 -14.35 2.12 -12.13
CA ASN A 16 -15.04 1.81 -10.86
C ASN A 16 -14.17 1.74 -9.58
N TYR A 17 -12.98 2.34 -9.56
CA TYR A 17 -12.18 2.38 -8.31
C TYR A 17 -12.90 3.13 -7.18
N LEU A 18 -13.70 4.16 -7.48
CA LEU A 18 -14.52 4.82 -6.47
C LEU A 18 -15.60 3.89 -5.93
N GLU A 19 -16.24 3.10 -6.80
CA GLU A 19 -17.26 2.12 -6.39
C GLU A 19 -16.63 0.97 -5.60
N ALA A 20 -15.44 0.50 -6.01
CA ALA A 20 -14.69 -0.48 -5.23
C ALA A 20 -14.32 0.04 -3.84
N SER A 21 -13.99 1.34 -3.74
CA SER A 21 -13.65 1.99 -2.48
C SER A 21 -14.84 2.12 -1.51
N GLU A 22 -16.07 2.11 -1.99
CA GLU A 22 -17.26 2.02 -1.14
C GLU A 22 -17.24 0.73 -0.30
N ASN A 23 -16.87 -0.40 -0.89
CA ASN A 23 -16.77 -1.66 -0.17
C ASN A 23 -15.66 -1.61 0.89
N VAL A 24 -14.52 -0.96 0.59
CA VAL A 24 -13.48 -0.72 1.60
C VAL A 24 -14.03 0.11 2.74
N TYR A 25 -14.68 1.23 2.43
CA TYR A 25 -15.28 2.10 3.42
C TYR A 25 -16.31 1.37 4.29
N LEU A 26 -17.23 0.64 3.68
CA LEU A 26 -18.24 -0.15 4.41
C LEU A 26 -17.60 -1.21 5.31
N SER A 27 -16.47 -1.78 4.91
CA SER A 27 -15.75 -2.78 5.72
C SER A 27 -14.99 -2.17 6.90
N VAL A 28 -14.69 -0.86 6.89
CA VAL A 28 -13.91 -0.21 7.95
C VAL A 28 -14.72 0.76 8.81
N LYS A 29 -15.81 1.34 8.30
CA LYS A 29 -16.55 2.42 8.96
C LYS A 29 -17.08 2.06 10.35
N ASP A 30 -17.44 0.80 10.56
CA ASP A 30 -18.00 0.30 11.83
C ASP A 30 -16.90 -0.17 12.81
N HIS A 31 -15.65 -0.12 12.41
CA HIS A 31 -14.52 -0.45 13.27
C HIS A 31 -14.01 0.79 13.99
N TRP A 32 -14.58 1.08 15.16
CA TRP A 32 -14.21 2.24 16.00
C TRP A 32 -12.74 2.30 16.44
N GLN A 33 -11.98 1.24 16.19
CA GLN A 33 -10.55 1.11 16.56
C GLN A 33 -9.63 1.95 15.69
N TYR A 34 -10.07 2.39 14.51
CA TYR A 34 -9.28 3.22 13.61
C TYR A 34 -10.02 4.47 13.19
N ASP A 35 -9.21 5.44 12.74
CA ASP A 35 -9.68 6.48 11.84
C ASP A 35 -9.53 5.98 10.39
N TYR A 36 -10.29 6.58 9.49
CA TYR A 36 -10.26 6.24 8.07
C TYR A 36 -10.16 7.52 7.24
N LEU A 37 -9.22 7.53 6.29
CA LEU A 37 -9.01 8.65 5.39
C LEU A 37 -8.96 8.15 3.94
N PHE A 38 -9.88 8.65 3.14
CA PHE A 38 -9.96 8.29 1.74
C PHE A 38 -9.51 9.44 0.86
N TYR A 39 -8.50 9.18 0.02
CA TYR A 39 -7.97 10.15 -0.92
C TYR A 39 -8.50 9.95 -2.32
N THR A 40 -8.70 11.04 -3.07
CA THR A 40 -9.13 11.00 -4.46
C THR A 40 -8.51 12.13 -5.28
N MET A 41 -8.48 11.94 -6.59
CA MET A 41 -8.18 12.99 -7.57
C MET A 41 -9.42 13.42 -8.37
N ASP A 42 -10.61 13.03 -7.94
CA ASP A 42 -11.87 13.47 -8.56
C ASP A 42 -12.29 14.84 -8.05
N GLY A 43 -11.65 15.90 -8.52
CA GLY A 43 -11.69 17.29 -8.03
C GLY A 43 -13.06 17.94 -7.87
N ASN A 44 -14.15 17.22 -8.13
CA ASN A 44 -15.52 17.71 -8.02
C ASN A 44 -16.34 17.04 -6.92
N ARG A 45 -15.76 16.10 -6.17
CA ARG A 45 -16.49 15.34 -5.14
C ARG A 45 -15.78 15.40 -3.80
N ASN A 46 -16.50 15.88 -2.79
CA ASN A 46 -16.06 15.87 -1.40
C ASN A 46 -16.68 14.71 -0.60
N GLU A 47 -17.61 13.98 -1.21
CA GLU A 47 -18.30 12.85 -0.61
C GLU A 47 -18.72 11.83 -1.67
N PHE A 48 -18.65 10.55 -1.32
CA PHE A 48 -19.15 9.45 -2.13
C PHE A 48 -19.71 8.35 -1.22
N ALA A 49 -20.98 7.97 -1.43
CA ALA A 49 -21.67 6.92 -0.65
C ALA A 49 -21.57 7.11 0.89
N GLY A 50 -21.60 8.36 1.37
CA GLY A 50 -21.45 8.71 2.79
C GLY A 50 -19.98 8.75 3.28
N MET A 51 -19.02 8.52 2.41
CA MET A 51 -17.59 8.58 2.69
C MET A 51 -17.05 9.97 2.36
N LYS A 52 -16.42 10.62 3.34
CA LYS A 52 -15.71 11.88 3.11
C LYS A 52 -14.46 11.62 2.26
N LEU A 53 -14.32 12.39 1.18
CA LEU A 53 -13.19 12.31 0.26
C LEU A 53 -12.22 13.47 0.54
N THR A 54 -10.92 13.18 0.53
CA THR A 54 -9.86 14.19 0.60
C THR A 54 -9.20 14.32 -0.76
N GLN A 55 -9.26 15.53 -1.35
CA GLN A 55 -8.67 15.80 -2.65
C GLN A 55 -7.15 15.88 -2.53
N ILE A 56 -6.42 15.09 -3.31
CA ILE A 56 -4.94 15.14 -3.32
C ILE A 56 -4.44 16.50 -3.81
N THR A 57 -5.14 17.11 -4.77
CA THR A 57 -4.76 18.41 -5.33
C THR A 57 -4.81 19.56 -4.31
N GLU A 58 -5.52 19.37 -3.21
CA GLU A 58 -5.66 20.34 -2.11
C GLU A 58 -4.62 20.13 -1.00
N LEU A 59 -3.85 19.04 -1.07
CA LEU A 59 -2.85 18.74 -0.05
C LEU A 59 -1.60 19.60 -0.26
N PRO A 60 -1.00 20.10 0.84
CA PRO A 60 0.34 20.64 0.76
C PRO A 60 1.26 19.55 0.21
N GLN A 61 2.06 19.87 -0.80
CA GLN A 61 3.00 18.89 -1.34
C GLN A 61 3.94 18.45 -0.22
N PRO A 62 4.02 17.16 0.10
CA PRO A 62 5.00 16.66 1.05
C PRO A 62 6.39 17.05 0.56
N SER A 63 7.25 17.45 1.46
CA SER A 63 8.61 17.93 1.12
C SER A 63 9.47 16.88 0.41
N THR A 64 9.09 15.60 0.48
CA THR A 64 9.87 14.45 0.02
C THR A 64 9.18 13.60 -1.04
N TRP A 65 7.86 13.74 -1.25
CA TRP A 65 7.09 12.88 -2.16
C TRP A 65 6.26 13.72 -3.12
N THR A 66 6.45 13.50 -4.39
CA THR A 66 5.53 14.03 -5.37
C THR A 66 4.30 13.12 -5.45
N CYS A 67 3.14 13.60 -5.03
CA CYS A 67 1.87 12.91 -5.27
C CYS A 67 1.50 13.01 -6.76
N ASN A 68 2.37 12.51 -7.64
CA ASN A 68 2.12 12.52 -9.07
C ASN A 68 1.00 11.53 -9.42
N PRO A 69 0.18 11.85 -10.41
CA PRO A 69 -0.78 10.90 -10.95
C PRO A 69 -0.13 9.58 -11.34
N HIS A 70 -0.86 8.49 -11.24
CA HIS A 70 -0.40 7.14 -11.61
C HIS A 70 0.22 7.06 -13.02
N SER A 71 -0.19 7.94 -13.92
CA SER A 71 0.36 8.04 -15.28
C SER A 71 1.78 8.62 -15.35
N VAL A 72 2.19 9.36 -14.32
CA VAL A 72 3.50 10.04 -14.27
C VAL A 72 4.48 9.26 -13.40
N THR A 73 4.05 8.87 -12.21
CA THR A 73 4.90 8.13 -11.27
C THR A 73 4.09 6.98 -10.64
N PRO A 74 4.15 5.79 -11.22
CA PRO A 74 3.32 4.68 -10.78
C PRO A 74 3.52 4.35 -9.30
N TYR A 75 2.41 4.35 -8.54
CA TYR A 75 2.32 3.95 -7.13
C TYR A 75 3.13 4.77 -6.11
N GLN A 76 3.89 5.78 -6.54
CA GLN A 76 4.64 6.67 -5.64
C GLN A 76 3.71 7.45 -4.71
N PHE A 77 2.52 7.80 -5.18
CA PHE A 77 1.49 8.48 -4.39
C PHE A 77 1.14 7.76 -3.08
N LYS A 78 1.27 6.42 -3.00
CA LYS A 78 1.02 5.67 -1.75
C LYS A 78 1.86 6.21 -0.60
N PHE A 79 3.14 6.40 -0.86
CA PHE A 79 4.09 6.83 0.15
C PHE A 79 3.92 8.31 0.49
N GLY A 80 3.60 9.13 -0.51
CA GLY A 80 3.24 10.54 -0.27
C GLY A 80 2.00 10.68 0.62
N LEU A 81 0.98 9.86 0.41
CA LEU A 81 -0.23 9.88 1.24
C LEU A 81 0.00 9.31 2.64
N ILE A 82 0.88 8.32 2.78
CA ILE A 82 1.31 7.81 4.10
C ILE A 82 2.08 8.90 4.85
N ASP A 83 2.97 9.63 4.18
CA ASP A 83 3.75 10.71 4.80
C ASP A 83 2.84 11.87 5.23
N HIS A 84 1.90 12.28 4.39
CA HIS A 84 0.89 13.27 4.77
C HIS A 84 0.10 12.84 6.02
N ALA A 85 -0.32 11.58 6.09
CA ALA A 85 -0.99 11.06 7.28
C ALA A 85 -0.09 11.10 8.53
N ARG A 86 1.21 10.85 8.38
CA ARG A 86 2.21 10.98 9.45
C ARG A 86 2.37 12.43 9.91
N GLU A 87 2.37 13.39 8.98
CA GLU A 87 2.39 14.83 9.29
C GLU A 87 1.12 15.28 10.05
N MET A 88 -0.01 14.63 9.82
CA MET A 88 -1.25 14.82 10.61
C MET A 88 -1.15 14.27 12.04
N GLY A 89 -0.06 13.60 12.41
CA GLY A 89 0.18 13.07 13.74
C GLY A 89 -0.21 11.61 13.95
N TYR A 90 -0.49 10.86 12.88
CA TYR A 90 -0.75 9.42 13.02
C TYR A 90 0.56 8.63 13.07
N ASP A 91 0.70 7.80 14.10
CA ASP A 91 1.88 6.94 14.30
C ASP A 91 1.72 5.55 13.68
N LYS A 92 0.50 5.06 13.54
CA LYS A 92 0.20 3.75 12.96
C LYS A 92 -0.69 3.92 11.76
N ILE A 93 -0.16 3.63 10.58
CA ILE A 93 -0.83 3.88 9.30
C ILE A 93 -0.87 2.60 8.49
N ILE A 94 -2.04 2.26 7.97
CA ILE A 94 -2.28 1.09 7.13
C ILE A 94 -2.82 1.57 5.79
N TRP A 95 -2.09 1.28 4.73
CA TRP A 95 -2.54 1.44 3.36
C TRP A 95 -3.38 0.25 2.92
N LEU A 96 -4.52 0.53 2.29
CA LEU A 96 -5.31 -0.46 1.56
C LEU A 96 -5.59 0.04 0.15
N ASP A 97 -5.29 -0.77 -0.87
CA ASP A 97 -5.78 -0.50 -2.21
C ASP A 97 -7.32 -0.50 -2.22
N SER A 98 -7.93 0.32 -3.07
CA SER A 98 -9.39 0.50 -3.15
C SER A 98 -10.19 -0.77 -3.50
N SER A 99 -9.52 -1.84 -3.88
CA SER A 99 -10.12 -3.15 -4.16
C SER A 99 -10.07 -4.15 -2.99
N ILE A 100 -9.66 -3.71 -1.79
CA ILE A 100 -9.44 -4.58 -0.65
C ILE A 100 -10.43 -4.26 0.45
N THR A 101 -11.20 -5.24 0.88
CA THR A 101 -12.08 -5.13 2.04
C THR A 101 -11.45 -5.77 3.27
N LEU A 102 -11.73 -5.22 4.45
CA LEU A 102 -11.33 -5.80 5.73
C LEU A 102 -12.38 -6.80 6.21
N ASN A 103 -11.93 -7.96 6.61
CA ASN A 103 -12.76 -8.91 7.34
C ASN A 103 -12.48 -8.85 8.86
N LYS A 104 -11.23 -8.56 9.23
CA LYS A 104 -10.80 -8.42 10.63
C LYS A 104 -9.85 -7.26 10.79
N CYS A 105 -9.75 -6.76 12.02
CA CYS A 105 -8.83 -5.69 12.39
C CYS A 105 -7.36 -6.06 12.12
N PRO A 106 -6.64 -5.37 11.23
CA PRO A 106 -5.24 -5.66 10.94
C PRO A 106 -4.25 -5.09 11.97
N LEU A 107 -4.72 -4.29 12.93
CA LEU A 107 -3.87 -3.62 13.90
C LEU A 107 -2.96 -4.59 14.66
N LYS A 108 -3.50 -5.73 15.07
CA LYS A 108 -2.72 -6.76 15.76
C LYS A 108 -1.56 -7.28 14.91
N LEU A 109 -1.76 -7.43 13.59
CA LEU A 109 -0.68 -7.82 12.68
C LEU A 109 0.39 -6.73 12.61
N LEU A 110 -0.03 -5.45 12.51
CA LEU A 110 0.93 -4.33 12.52
C LEU A 110 1.72 -4.28 13.82
N GLU A 111 1.09 -4.44 14.97
CA GLU A 111 1.75 -4.43 16.28
C GLU A 111 2.72 -5.60 16.48
N GLN A 112 2.38 -6.76 15.94
CA GLN A 112 3.22 -7.97 16.01
C GLN A 112 4.29 -8.00 14.90
N SER A 113 4.22 -7.12 13.90
CA SER A 113 5.20 -7.10 12.83
C SER A 113 6.61 -6.84 13.35
N ASN A 114 7.57 -7.57 12.82
CA ASN A 114 8.95 -7.23 13.09
C ASN A 114 9.28 -5.86 12.45
N LYS A 115 10.23 -5.14 12.95
CA LYS A 115 10.64 -3.81 12.46
C LYS A 115 9.52 -2.74 12.41
N GLY A 116 8.26 -3.06 12.77
CA GLY A 116 7.11 -2.14 12.67
C GLY A 116 6.57 -1.96 11.26
N VAL A 117 6.83 -2.91 10.39
CA VAL A 117 6.33 -2.93 9.02
C VAL A 117 5.48 -4.17 8.81
N MET A 118 4.21 -3.98 8.48
CA MET A 118 3.29 -5.04 8.09
C MET A 118 3.24 -5.13 6.58
N CYS A 119 3.59 -6.28 6.04
CA CYS A 119 3.50 -6.59 4.61
C CYS A 119 3.22 -8.07 4.40
N PHE A 120 2.88 -8.46 3.19
CA PHE A 120 2.48 -9.81 2.85
C PHE A 120 3.25 -10.31 1.63
N HIS A 121 3.50 -11.62 1.57
CA HIS A 121 4.05 -12.25 0.37
C HIS A 121 3.07 -12.15 -0.80
N ASN A 122 3.58 -11.88 -1.98
CA ASN A 122 2.86 -11.98 -3.24
C ASN A 122 3.18 -13.33 -3.88
N LEU A 123 2.39 -14.35 -3.53
CA LEU A 123 2.67 -15.73 -3.94
C LEU A 123 2.76 -15.89 -5.47
N GLY A 124 3.74 -16.69 -5.89
CA GLY A 124 3.96 -17.01 -7.30
C GLY A 124 4.75 -15.94 -8.06
N PHE A 125 5.28 -14.92 -7.38
CA PHE A 125 6.07 -13.86 -8.00
C PHE A 125 7.44 -13.72 -7.32
N GLU A 126 8.47 -13.76 -8.14
CA GLU A 126 9.85 -13.51 -7.75
C GLU A 126 10.23 -12.07 -8.11
N THR A 127 10.93 -11.37 -7.24
CA THR A 127 11.25 -9.94 -7.47
C THR A 127 12.11 -9.73 -8.71
N LYS A 128 13.07 -10.63 -8.97
CA LYS A 128 13.97 -10.55 -10.16
C LYS A 128 13.22 -10.51 -11.49
N ASP A 129 12.04 -11.11 -11.57
CA ASP A 129 11.27 -11.21 -12.80
C ASP A 129 10.45 -9.93 -13.08
N TYR A 130 10.41 -9.01 -12.09
CA TYR A 130 9.57 -7.83 -12.11
C TYR A 130 10.28 -6.57 -11.61
N ILE A 131 11.60 -6.54 -11.69
CA ILE A 131 12.42 -5.36 -11.33
C ILE A 131 13.26 -4.94 -12.53
N SER A 132 13.21 -3.64 -12.86
CA SER A 132 13.98 -3.11 -13.98
C SER A 132 15.48 -3.07 -13.69
N PRO A 133 16.33 -3.18 -14.74
CA PRO A 133 17.79 -3.02 -14.59
C PRO A 133 18.18 -1.68 -13.97
N GLU A 134 17.47 -0.62 -14.29
CA GLU A 134 17.70 0.73 -13.77
C GLU A 134 17.44 0.79 -12.26
N CYS A 135 16.33 0.20 -11.79
CA CYS A 135 16.03 0.09 -10.37
C CYS A 135 17.11 -0.73 -9.64
N LEU A 136 17.54 -1.85 -10.21
CA LEU A 136 18.62 -2.65 -9.64
C LEU A 136 19.93 -1.85 -9.56
N ALA A 137 20.25 -1.05 -10.57
CA ALA A 137 21.44 -0.20 -10.58
C ALA A 137 21.39 0.85 -9.44
N ILE A 138 20.24 1.48 -9.23
CA ILE A 138 20.04 2.44 -8.12
C ILE A 138 20.22 1.74 -6.77
N LEU A 139 19.55 0.61 -6.55
CA LEU A 139 19.65 -0.16 -5.31
C LEU A 139 21.08 -0.65 -5.05
N SER A 140 21.77 -1.12 -6.08
CA SER A 140 23.17 -1.55 -6.00
C SER A 140 24.09 -0.39 -5.63
N HIS A 141 23.97 0.74 -6.31
CA HIS A 141 24.77 1.94 -6.03
C HIS A 141 24.60 2.44 -4.60
N LYS A 142 23.41 2.30 -4.04
CA LYS A 142 23.10 2.68 -2.65
C LYS A 142 23.42 1.60 -1.61
N GLY A 143 23.89 0.43 -2.05
CA GLY A 143 24.24 -0.67 -1.15
C GLY A 143 23.06 -1.45 -0.57
N TYR A 144 21.87 -1.37 -1.21
CA TYR A 144 20.67 -2.08 -0.78
C TYR A 144 20.42 -3.40 -1.51
N LEU A 145 21.31 -3.76 -2.44
CA LEU A 145 21.21 -5.03 -3.16
C LEU A 145 21.84 -6.15 -2.32
N GLN A 146 21.08 -7.20 -2.07
CA GLN A 146 21.59 -8.44 -1.48
C GLN A 146 21.74 -9.52 -2.57
N SER A 147 22.54 -10.54 -2.28
CA SER A 147 22.81 -11.63 -3.24
C SER A 147 21.63 -12.57 -3.47
N ASN A 148 20.67 -12.60 -2.55
CA ASN A 148 19.47 -13.40 -2.67
C ASN A 148 18.38 -12.65 -3.45
N ASN A 149 17.55 -13.42 -4.13
CA ASN A 149 16.35 -12.90 -4.79
C ASN A 149 15.16 -13.09 -3.85
N PRO A 150 14.64 -12.02 -3.23
CA PRO A 150 13.53 -12.17 -2.32
C PRO A 150 12.22 -12.46 -3.08
N PRO A 151 11.28 -13.20 -2.46
CA PRO A 151 9.92 -13.26 -2.97
C PRO A 151 9.31 -11.87 -2.98
N GLN A 152 8.44 -11.61 -3.93
CA GLN A 152 7.80 -10.29 -4.05
C GLN A 152 6.83 -10.04 -2.89
N VAL A 153 6.79 -8.81 -2.39
CA VAL A 153 5.76 -8.33 -1.47
C VAL A 153 4.55 -7.82 -2.22
N TRP A 154 3.38 -8.02 -1.64
CA TRP A 154 2.14 -7.52 -2.19
C TRP A 154 1.91 -6.04 -1.82
N GLY A 155 1.71 -5.19 -2.83
CA GLY A 155 1.53 -3.75 -2.66
C GLY A 155 0.12 -3.31 -2.25
N GLY A 156 -0.84 -4.23 -2.22
CA GLY A 156 -2.24 -3.89 -1.94
C GLY A 156 -2.54 -3.56 -0.48
N CYS A 157 -1.71 -4.06 0.44
CA CYS A 157 -1.83 -3.76 1.87
C CYS A 157 -0.44 -3.64 2.51
N ILE A 158 -0.18 -2.50 3.13
CA ILE A 158 1.08 -2.21 3.81
C ILE A 158 0.77 -1.41 5.08
N GLY A 159 1.44 -1.74 6.19
CA GLY A 159 1.31 -0.98 7.41
C GLY A 159 2.66 -0.52 7.97
N PHE A 160 2.68 0.66 8.56
CA PHE A 160 3.84 1.23 9.26
C PHE A 160 3.45 1.63 10.68
N ASP A 161 4.23 1.17 11.66
CA ASP A 161 4.19 1.62 13.04
C ASP A 161 5.37 2.59 13.28
N PHE A 162 5.13 3.86 13.06
CA PHE A 162 6.15 4.92 13.18
C PHE A 162 6.56 5.21 14.63
N THR A 163 6.00 4.55 15.63
CA THR A 163 6.57 4.57 16.97
C THR A 163 7.90 3.81 17.02
N LYS A 164 8.12 2.87 16.07
CA LYS A 164 9.36 2.10 15.95
C LYS A 164 10.36 2.81 15.03
N TYR A 165 11.57 3.01 15.52
CA TYR A 165 12.65 3.64 14.75
C TYR A 165 12.94 2.90 13.43
N SER A 166 12.87 1.56 13.43
CA SER A 166 13.08 0.74 12.23
C SER A 166 12.06 1.07 11.12
N ALA A 167 10.79 1.24 11.48
CA ALA A 167 9.76 1.59 10.49
C ALA A 167 10.01 2.97 9.88
N LYS A 168 10.40 3.97 10.69
CA LYS A 168 10.80 5.29 10.21
C LYS A 168 11.94 5.19 9.21
N ARG A 169 13.02 4.51 9.60
CA ARG A 169 14.21 4.35 8.75
C ARG A 169 13.90 3.65 7.43
N ILE A 170 13.08 2.60 7.46
CA ILE A 170 12.69 1.87 6.26
C ILE A 170 11.87 2.80 5.33
N PHE A 171 10.91 3.52 5.90
CA PHE A 171 10.08 4.46 5.15
C PHE A 171 10.91 5.59 4.53
N ASP A 172 11.82 6.20 5.29
CA ASP A 172 12.72 7.25 4.81
C ASP A 172 13.63 6.72 3.68
N THR A 173 14.05 5.45 3.75
CA THR A 173 14.81 4.82 2.65
C THR A 173 13.96 4.64 1.40
N ILE A 174 12.68 4.26 1.53
CA ILE A 174 11.76 4.19 0.39
C ILE A 174 11.61 5.59 -0.26
N ALA A 175 11.53 6.66 0.55
CA ALA A 175 11.52 8.03 0.08
C ALA A 175 12.73 8.36 -0.79
N ILE A 176 13.92 8.08 -0.29
CA ILE A 176 15.18 8.30 -1.01
C ILE A 176 15.20 7.52 -2.33
N MET A 177 14.75 6.27 -2.34
CA MET A 177 14.68 5.48 -3.58
C MET A 177 13.71 6.07 -4.58
N SER A 178 12.59 6.62 -4.11
CA SER A 178 11.63 7.32 -4.95
C SER A 178 12.25 8.58 -5.61
N GLU A 179 12.93 9.39 -4.83
CA GLU A 179 13.62 10.60 -5.34
C GLU A 179 14.70 10.27 -6.38
N LEU A 180 15.30 9.10 -6.28
CA LEU A 180 16.30 8.60 -7.23
C LEU A 180 15.67 7.95 -8.48
N GLY A 181 14.35 7.92 -8.60
CA GLY A 181 13.66 7.36 -9.75
C GLY A 181 13.54 5.83 -9.75
N ALA A 182 13.73 5.16 -8.59
CA ALA A 182 13.65 3.71 -8.55
C ALA A 182 12.24 3.15 -8.85
N PHE A 183 11.22 4.01 -8.79
CA PHE A 183 9.83 3.64 -9.11
C PHE A 183 9.48 3.85 -10.59
N ASP A 184 10.28 4.62 -11.34
CA ASP A 184 9.83 5.23 -12.59
C ASP A 184 10.06 4.38 -13.85
N ASN A 185 10.91 3.40 -13.81
CA ASN A 185 11.62 2.95 -14.99
C ASN A 185 11.01 1.77 -15.75
N SER A 186 9.70 1.75 -16.00
CA SER A 186 9.18 0.88 -17.04
C SER A 186 7.82 1.35 -17.57
N PRO A 187 7.63 1.33 -18.89
CA PRO A 187 6.32 1.60 -19.49
C PRO A 187 5.32 0.45 -19.27
N THR A 188 5.78 -0.70 -18.78
CA THR A 188 4.91 -1.87 -18.61
C THR A 188 5.09 -2.50 -17.23
N PHE A 189 3.99 -2.82 -16.60
CA PHE A 189 3.93 -3.56 -15.33
C PHE A 189 4.58 -4.96 -15.39
N LYS A 190 4.83 -5.48 -16.59
CA LYS A 190 5.53 -6.76 -16.79
C LYS A 190 7.02 -6.67 -16.50
N ASN A 191 7.63 -5.51 -16.74
CA ASN A 191 9.09 -5.34 -16.64
C ASN A 191 9.51 -4.75 -15.29
N HIS A 192 8.60 -4.03 -14.63
CA HIS A 192 8.87 -3.45 -13.33
C HIS A 192 7.55 -3.26 -12.56
N ARG A 193 7.47 -3.85 -11.37
CA ARG A 193 6.31 -3.69 -10.48
C ARG A 193 6.50 -2.56 -9.47
N HIS A 194 7.10 -1.48 -9.92
CA HIS A 194 7.19 -0.20 -9.22
C HIS A 194 7.39 -0.32 -7.70
N ASP A 195 6.37 0.00 -6.92
CA ASP A 195 6.35 -0.04 -5.46
C ASP A 195 6.67 -1.44 -4.91
N GLN A 196 6.09 -2.50 -5.49
CA GLN A 196 6.29 -3.86 -5.02
C GLN A 196 7.75 -4.32 -5.21
N ALA A 197 8.38 -3.98 -6.34
CA ALA A 197 9.77 -4.35 -6.61
C ALA A 197 10.72 -3.66 -5.62
N VAL A 198 10.59 -2.33 -5.47
CA VAL A 198 11.43 -1.56 -4.55
C VAL A 198 11.25 -2.01 -3.10
N MET A 199 9.98 -2.16 -2.66
CA MET A 199 9.69 -2.64 -1.30
C MET A 199 10.26 -4.03 -1.04
N SER A 200 10.10 -4.97 -2.00
CA SER A 200 10.61 -6.33 -1.82
C SER A 200 12.11 -6.35 -1.57
N MET A 201 12.86 -5.57 -2.31
CA MET A 201 14.31 -5.47 -2.14
C MET A 201 14.69 -4.80 -0.82
N LEU A 202 14.06 -3.66 -0.48
CA LEU A 202 14.36 -2.94 0.76
C LEU A 202 13.91 -3.72 2.00
N PHE A 203 12.74 -4.35 1.96
CA PHE A 203 12.26 -5.16 3.09
C PHE A 203 13.17 -6.36 3.34
N ASN A 204 13.65 -7.00 2.29
CA ASN A 204 14.65 -8.05 2.41
C ASN A 204 15.97 -7.51 3.02
N TYR A 205 16.46 -6.38 2.55
CA TYR A 205 17.67 -5.74 3.07
C TYR A 205 17.57 -5.40 4.59
N TYR A 206 16.38 -4.98 5.04
CA TYR A 206 16.12 -4.62 6.43
C TYR A 206 15.62 -5.80 7.29
N ASP A 207 15.60 -7.01 6.78
CA ASP A 207 15.06 -8.21 7.46
C ASP A 207 13.60 -8.03 7.93
N VAL A 208 12.80 -7.35 7.14
CA VAL A 208 11.34 -7.32 7.35
C VAL A 208 10.79 -8.68 6.96
N LEU A 209 10.00 -9.27 7.86
CA LEU A 209 9.39 -10.58 7.66
C LEU A 209 7.94 -10.42 7.17
N PRO A 210 7.67 -10.67 5.88
CA PRO A 210 6.31 -10.62 5.36
C PRO A 210 5.44 -11.72 5.97
N TYR A 211 4.18 -11.40 6.21
CA TYR A 211 3.19 -12.41 6.57
C TYR A 211 2.88 -13.32 5.39
N ASN A 212 2.51 -14.54 5.70
CA ASN A 212 2.06 -15.51 4.68
C ASN A 212 0.78 -15.00 3.99
N TYR A 213 0.65 -15.36 2.72
CA TYR A 213 -0.53 -15.04 1.90
C TYR A 213 -1.86 -15.56 2.46
N GLY A 214 -1.83 -16.52 3.37
CA GLY A 214 -3.03 -17.05 4.06
C GLY A 214 -3.87 -16.00 4.80
N HIS A 215 -3.40 -14.76 4.92
CA HIS A 215 -4.18 -13.63 5.44
C HIS A 215 -4.97 -12.88 4.35
N ILE A 216 -4.77 -13.25 3.08
CA ILE A 216 -5.37 -12.56 1.94
C ILE A 216 -6.21 -13.56 1.15
N VAL A 217 -7.47 -13.23 0.91
CA VAL A 217 -8.37 -14.01 0.05
C VAL A 217 -8.58 -13.27 -1.27
N THR A 218 -8.45 -13.98 -2.37
CA THR A 218 -8.85 -13.47 -3.68
C THR A 218 -10.30 -13.88 -4.00
N ASN A 219 -11.01 -13.09 -4.79
CA ASN A 219 -12.42 -13.33 -5.13
C ASN A 219 -12.71 -14.67 -5.80
N GLU A 220 -11.73 -15.24 -6.48
CA GLU A 220 -11.88 -16.54 -7.14
C GLU A 220 -12.16 -17.69 -6.15
N HIS A 221 -11.99 -17.42 -4.86
CA HIS A 221 -12.21 -18.39 -3.79
C HIS A 221 -13.35 -18.02 -2.83
N HIS A 222 -14.13 -16.97 -3.15
CA HIS A 222 -15.19 -16.47 -2.26
C HIS A 222 -16.44 -17.33 -2.13
N GLU A 223 -16.61 -18.35 -2.96
CA GLU A 223 -17.76 -19.23 -2.87
C GLU A 223 -17.72 -20.14 -1.62
N ASN A 224 -16.57 -20.28 -0.96
CA ASN A 224 -16.43 -21.04 0.27
C ASN A 224 -16.51 -20.12 1.50
N LYS A 225 -17.70 -20.05 2.10
CA LYS A 225 -18.01 -19.30 3.33
C LYS A 225 -17.11 -19.65 4.53
N GLU A 226 -16.43 -20.78 4.51
CA GLU A 226 -15.52 -21.22 5.57
C GLU A 226 -14.23 -20.40 5.66
N TYR A 227 -13.76 -19.80 4.56
CA TYR A 227 -12.54 -18.99 4.54
C TYR A 227 -12.70 -17.62 5.20
N GLY A 228 -13.89 -17.06 5.26
CA GLY A 228 -14.16 -15.73 5.84
C GLY A 228 -13.77 -15.58 7.32
N ASN A 229 -13.60 -16.67 8.04
CA ASN A 229 -13.21 -16.66 9.45
C ASN A 229 -11.70 -16.57 9.69
N TYR A 230 -10.87 -16.91 8.72
CA TYR A 230 -9.42 -17.03 8.88
C TYR A 230 -8.65 -15.81 8.32
N TYR A 231 -9.21 -15.08 7.38
CA TYR A 231 -8.49 -14.05 6.63
C TYR A 231 -8.82 -12.64 7.10
N THR A 232 -7.78 -11.81 7.20
CA THR A 232 -7.91 -10.42 7.63
C THR A 232 -8.35 -9.52 6.48
N PHE A 233 -7.96 -9.86 5.25
CA PHE A 233 -8.22 -9.07 4.07
C PHE A 233 -8.89 -9.88 2.99
N VAL A 234 -9.79 -9.24 2.28
CA VAL A 234 -10.44 -9.81 1.11
C VAL A 234 -10.11 -8.94 -0.08
N TYR A 235 -9.32 -9.50 -1.01
CA TYR A 235 -9.07 -8.84 -2.28
C TYR A 235 -10.19 -9.17 -3.26
N GLY A 236 -10.99 -8.17 -3.59
CA GLY A 236 -12.13 -8.33 -4.49
C GLY A 236 -12.06 -7.39 -5.68
N ARG A 237 -11.89 -7.92 -6.89
CA ARG A 237 -12.25 -7.19 -8.10
C ARG A 237 -13.74 -7.35 -8.41
N ASN A 238 -14.60 -7.20 -7.43
CA ASN A 238 -16.05 -7.16 -7.69
C ASN A 238 -16.40 -5.80 -8.28
N TYR A 239 -15.98 -5.61 -9.52
CA TYR A 239 -16.67 -4.68 -10.38
C TYR A 239 -18.07 -5.28 -10.56
N ARG A 240 -19.11 -4.65 -10.06
CA ARG A 240 -20.45 -4.94 -10.51
C ARG A 240 -20.39 -4.70 -12.03
N GLN A 241 -20.46 -5.78 -12.81
CA GLN A 241 -20.76 -5.65 -14.21
C GLN A 241 -22.16 -5.04 -14.24
N ALA A 242 -22.22 -3.77 -14.65
CA ALA A 242 -23.46 -3.08 -14.92
C ALA A 242 -24.07 -3.64 -16.20
#